data_57525d474c0c0079d58041cb013ad685
#
_entry.id   57525d474c0c0079d58041cb013ad685
#
_cell.length_a   1.000
_cell.length_b   1.000
_cell.length_c   1.000
_cell.angle_alpha   90.00
_cell.angle_beta   90.00
_cell.angle_gamma   90.00
#
_symmetry.space_group_name_H-M   'P 1'
#
loop_
_entity.id
_entity.type
_entity.pdbx_description
1 polymer ?
#
loop_
_entity_poly.entity_id
_entity_poly.type
_entity_poly.pdbx_seq_one_letter_code
_entity_poly.pdbx_strand_id
1 'polypeptide(L)'
;MLTGEEAAREARIERVVHDYVLNHPEIIPQAMQKLQDQQSGQAVAANRRDIETPFGSAWAGNPKGDVTLVEYFDYNCGYCRASLPMIADLIKRDPKLRVVYRDLPILSDESRVAARASLLAAQQGKFQAFHDALYAGGPVSDASIQAAATKAGVSLSGLQSPVITAEIAKNMQTAVKLCMNGTPSWVVGDRILSGALPIEEIEKAIAAARAR
;
A
#
# COMPACT_ATOMS: atom_id res chain seq x y z
N MET A 1 46.44 23.63 -4.66
CA MET A 1 47.26 22.39 -4.59
C MET A 1 47.35 22.00 -3.14
N LEU A 2 47.01 20.78 -2.81
CA LEU A 2 47.15 20.25 -1.44
C LEU A 2 48.65 20.22 -1.04
N THR A 3 48.93 20.50 0.20
CA THR A 3 50.28 20.31 0.73
C THR A 3 50.67 18.83 0.78
N GLY A 4 51.92 18.48 0.84
CA GLY A 4 52.38 17.09 0.88
C GLY A 4 51.79 16.30 2.07
N GLU A 5 51.60 16.94 3.23
CA GLU A 5 50.96 16.34 4.41
C GLU A 5 49.46 16.10 4.21
N GLU A 6 48.75 17.03 3.57
CA GLU A 6 47.33 16.87 3.22
C GLU A 6 47.11 15.70 2.27
N ALA A 7 47.93 15.58 1.22
CA ALA A 7 47.87 14.47 0.27
C ALA A 7 48.17 13.11 0.94
N ALA A 8 49.15 13.05 1.85
CA ALA A 8 49.45 11.82 2.60
C ALA A 8 48.30 11.42 3.55
N ARG A 9 47.63 12.40 4.17
CA ARG A 9 46.46 12.16 5.04
C ARG A 9 45.26 11.66 4.23
N GLU A 10 44.99 12.26 3.06
CA GLU A 10 43.94 11.85 2.16
C GLU A 10 44.14 10.41 1.68
N ALA A 11 45.31 10.06 1.18
CA ALA A 11 45.64 8.70 0.75
C ALA A 11 45.57 7.66 1.89
N ARG A 12 45.78 8.06 3.13
CA ARG A 12 45.58 7.19 4.29
C ARG A 12 44.09 6.96 4.57
N ILE A 13 43.28 8.01 4.51
CA ILE A 13 41.82 7.91 4.70
C ILE A 13 41.21 7.03 3.62
N GLU A 14 41.60 7.24 2.36
CA GLU A 14 41.10 6.43 1.22
C GLU A 14 41.38 4.93 1.43
N ARG A 15 42.60 4.57 1.84
CA ARG A 15 42.95 3.18 2.14
C ARG A 15 42.14 2.61 3.29
N VAL A 16 41.95 3.35 4.37
CA VAL A 16 41.13 2.90 5.50
C VAL A 16 39.68 2.66 5.09
N VAL A 17 39.11 3.59 4.30
CA VAL A 17 37.74 3.45 3.79
C VAL A 17 37.63 2.26 2.85
N HIS A 18 38.56 2.13 1.91
CA HIS A 18 38.60 1.01 0.96
C HIS A 18 38.66 -0.34 1.69
N ASP A 19 39.64 -0.49 2.61
CA ASP A 19 39.83 -1.73 3.36
C ASP A 19 38.60 -2.03 4.25
N TYR A 20 38.03 -1.01 4.86
CA TYR A 20 36.82 -1.16 5.67
C TYR A 20 35.62 -1.66 4.86
N VAL A 21 35.37 -1.05 3.69
CA VAL A 21 34.27 -1.46 2.81
C VAL A 21 34.47 -2.89 2.29
N LEU A 22 35.70 -3.28 1.92
CA LEU A 22 35.97 -4.64 1.45
C LEU A 22 35.91 -5.69 2.56
N ASN A 23 36.22 -5.34 3.80
CA ASN A 23 36.09 -6.22 4.95
C ASN A 23 34.67 -6.26 5.55
N HIS A 24 33.82 -5.24 5.21
CA HIS A 24 32.44 -5.11 5.66
C HIS A 24 31.49 -4.85 4.48
N PRO A 25 31.42 -5.76 3.49
CA PRO A 25 30.66 -5.54 2.25
C PRO A 25 29.15 -5.38 2.50
N GLU A 26 28.64 -5.82 3.64
CA GLU A 26 27.25 -5.66 4.07
C GLU A 26 26.83 -4.19 4.25
N ILE A 27 27.77 -3.26 4.37
CA ILE A 27 27.49 -1.82 4.45
C ILE A 27 26.84 -1.30 3.18
N ILE A 28 27.24 -1.83 2.02
CA ILE A 28 26.71 -1.37 0.73
C ILE A 28 25.20 -1.64 0.62
N PRO A 29 24.69 -2.89 0.77
CA PRO A 29 23.26 -3.12 0.75
C PRO A 29 22.50 -2.38 1.88
N GLN A 30 23.11 -2.21 3.06
CA GLN A 30 22.51 -1.42 4.15
C GLN A 30 22.36 0.06 3.79
N ALA A 31 23.39 0.66 3.19
CA ALA A 31 23.35 2.04 2.73
C ALA A 31 22.30 2.23 1.60
N MET A 32 22.22 1.30 0.65
CA MET A 32 21.23 1.30 -0.42
C MET A 32 19.81 1.17 0.14
N GLN A 33 19.59 0.27 1.09
CA GLN A 33 18.28 0.11 1.74
C GLN A 33 17.86 1.39 2.47
N LYS A 34 18.78 2.00 3.21
CA LYS A 34 18.53 3.27 3.90
C LYS A 34 18.18 4.41 2.94
N LEU A 35 18.88 4.49 1.80
CA LEU A 35 18.58 5.48 0.76
C LEU A 35 17.18 5.22 0.16
N GLN A 36 16.86 3.97 -0.13
CA GLN A 36 15.54 3.57 -0.65
C GLN A 36 14.43 3.89 0.36
N ASP A 37 14.63 3.61 1.64
CA ASP A 37 13.68 3.93 2.70
C ASP A 37 13.44 5.45 2.81
N GLN A 38 14.51 6.26 2.68
CA GLN A 38 14.40 7.71 2.68
C GLN A 38 13.61 8.23 1.47
N GLN A 39 13.91 7.73 0.26
CA GLN A 39 13.21 8.12 -0.97
C GLN A 39 11.74 7.71 -0.90
N SER A 40 11.44 6.49 -0.47
CA SER A 40 10.09 6.00 -0.28
C SER A 40 9.32 6.84 0.75
N GLY A 41 9.96 7.17 1.87
CA GLY A 41 9.38 8.03 2.89
C GLY A 41 9.03 9.43 2.39
N GLN A 42 9.92 10.04 1.59
CA GLN A 42 9.66 11.34 0.96
C GLN A 42 8.48 11.25 -0.03
N ALA A 43 8.43 10.19 -0.86
CA ALA A 43 7.34 9.97 -1.79
C ALA A 43 5.99 9.77 -1.07
N VAL A 44 5.97 8.99 0.02
CA VAL A 44 4.77 8.82 0.86
C VAL A 44 4.36 10.14 1.48
N ALA A 45 5.28 10.89 2.09
CA ALA A 45 4.99 12.16 2.73
C ALA A 45 4.38 13.18 1.75
N ALA A 46 4.94 13.27 0.53
CA ALA A 46 4.45 14.17 -0.52
C ALA A 46 3.04 13.81 -1.03
N ASN A 47 2.62 12.55 -0.89
CA ASN A 47 1.31 12.06 -1.36
C ASN A 47 0.41 11.58 -0.22
N ARG A 48 0.75 11.82 1.05
CA ARG A 48 0.08 11.27 2.25
C ARG A 48 -1.43 11.46 2.23
N ARG A 49 -1.91 12.65 1.89
CA ARG A 49 -3.34 12.94 1.84
C ARG A 49 -4.06 12.04 0.84
N ASP A 50 -3.50 11.86 -0.36
CA ASP A 50 -4.08 11.00 -1.39
C ASP A 50 -4.02 9.51 -1.02
N ILE A 51 -3.02 9.11 -0.23
CA ILE A 51 -2.83 7.74 0.23
C ILE A 51 -3.80 7.43 1.36
N GLU A 52 -3.86 8.25 2.41
CA GLU A 52 -4.51 7.92 3.67
C GLU A 52 -5.96 8.41 3.78
N THR A 53 -6.43 9.34 2.90
CA THR A 53 -7.83 9.77 2.91
C THR A 53 -8.70 8.75 2.16
N PRO A 54 -9.60 8.01 2.83
CA PRO A 54 -10.41 7.01 2.17
C PRO A 54 -11.38 7.65 1.16
N PHE A 55 -11.68 6.93 0.10
CA PHE A 55 -12.76 7.28 -0.81
C PHE A 55 -14.09 6.74 -0.25
N GLY A 56 -14.97 7.64 0.14
CA GLY A 56 -16.23 7.24 0.77
C GLY A 56 -16.03 6.33 1.97
N SER A 57 -16.67 5.16 1.94
CA SER A 57 -16.57 4.15 3.00
C SER A 57 -15.49 3.08 2.75
N ALA A 58 -14.51 3.32 1.85
CA ALA A 58 -13.41 2.38 1.57
C ALA A 58 -12.37 2.35 2.70
N TRP A 59 -12.80 2.01 3.90
CA TRP A 59 -11.97 1.88 5.10
C TRP A 59 -12.59 0.91 6.11
N ALA A 60 -11.76 0.41 7.03
CA ALA A 60 -12.19 -0.46 8.12
C ALA A 60 -11.42 -0.11 9.42
N GLY A 61 -11.86 -0.68 10.54
CA GLY A 61 -11.26 -0.46 11.85
C GLY A 61 -11.70 0.86 12.49
N ASN A 62 -10.78 1.59 13.09
CA ASN A 62 -11.10 2.81 13.84
C ASN A 62 -10.97 4.06 12.95
N PRO A 63 -12.05 4.83 12.68
CA PRO A 63 -11.98 6.05 11.87
C PRO A 63 -11.07 7.13 12.47
N LYS A 64 -10.81 7.06 13.79
CA LYS A 64 -9.91 7.94 14.54
C LYS A 64 -8.62 7.21 14.95
N GLY A 65 -8.24 6.15 14.25
CA GLY A 65 -7.03 5.39 14.53
C GLY A 65 -5.78 6.28 14.47
N ASP A 66 -4.83 6.00 15.35
CA ASP A 66 -3.56 6.74 15.43
C ASP A 66 -2.57 6.34 14.33
N VAL A 67 -2.76 5.15 13.75
CA VAL A 67 -2.00 4.67 12.58
C VAL A 67 -2.97 4.27 11.48
N THR A 68 -2.61 4.62 10.24
CA THR A 68 -3.32 4.17 9.05
C THR A 68 -2.47 3.16 8.29
N LEU A 69 -3.02 1.96 8.08
CA LEU A 69 -2.52 0.98 7.15
C LEU A 69 -3.30 1.13 5.85
N VAL A 70 -2.62 1.35 4.73
CA VAL A 70 -3.26 1.46 3.42
C VAL A 70 -2.94 0.22 2.61
N GLU A 71 -3.96 -0.45 2.08
CA GLU A 71 -3.82 -1.55 1.13
C GLU A 71 -4.14 -1.08 -0.29
N TYR A 72 -3.19 -1.25 -1.20
CA TYR A 72 -3.43 -1.21 -2.64
C TYR A 72 -3.69 -2.62 -3.13
N PHE A 73 -4.89 -2.88 -3.63
CA PHE A 73 -5.37 -4.23 -3.91
C PHE A 73 -6.06 -4.36 -5.27
N ASP A 74 -6.17 -5.59 -5.75
CA ASP A 74 -6.91 -5.96 -6.95
C ASP A 74 -7.81 -7.16 -6.63
N TYR A 75 -9.05 -7.12 -7.06
CA TYR A 75 -10.01 -8.20 -6.77
C TYR A 75 -9.65 -9.54 -7.43
N ASN A 76 -8.91 -9.54 -8.53
CA ASN A 76 -8.39 -10.76 -9.15
C ASN A 76 -7.07 -11.26 -8.52
N CYS A 77 -6.52 -10.52 -7.55
CA CYS A 77 -5.31 -10.91 -6.87
C CYS A 77 -5.60 -11.97 -5.79
N GLY A 78 -5.07 -13.18 -6.01
CA GLY A 78 -5.18 -14.28 -5.02
C GLY A 78 -4.49 -13.94 -3.69
N TYR A 79 -3.39 -13.21 -3.71
CA TYR A 79 -2.67 -12.77 -2.52
C TYR A 79 -3.44 -11.70 -1.73
N CYS A 80 -4.16 -10.78 -2.42
CA CYS A 80 -5.04 -9.83 -1.75
C CYS A 80 -6.20 -10.56 -1.04
N ARG A 81 -6.78 -11.56 -1.72
CA ARG A 81 -7.80 -12.43 -1.10
C ARG A 81 -7.24 -13.15 0.14
N ALA A 82 -6.02 -13.68 0.06
CA ALA A 82 -5.37 -14.37 1.17
C ALA A 82 -5.03 -13.43 2.35
N SER A 83 -4.91 -12.12 2.12
CA SER A 83 -4.64 -11.12 3.16
C SER A 83 -5.88 -10.74 4.00
N LEU A 84 -7.09 -11.04 3.54
CA LEU A 84 -8.32 -10.64 4.25
C LEU A 84 -8.40 -11.13 5.71
N PRO A 85 -8.09 -12.41 6.04
CA PRO A 85 -8.11 -12.87 7.43
C PRO A 85 -7.08 -12.14 8.30
N MET A 86 -5.90 -11.83 7.74
CA MET A 86 -4.85 -11.09 8.42
C MET A 86 -5.31 -9.66 8.75
N ILE A 87 -5.94 -8.96 7.80
CA ILE A 87 -6.47 -7.60 8.02
C ILE A 87 -7.54 -7.62 9.12
N ALA A 88 -8.46 -8.58 9.06
CA ALA A 88 -9.50 -8.73 10.08
C ALA A 88 -8.91 -8.98 11.47
N ASP A 89 -7.85 -9.79 11.56
CA ASP A 89 -7.17 -10.07 12.82
C ASP A 89 -6.40 -8.85 13.34
N LEU A 90 -5.71 -8.11 12.48
CA LEU A 90 -5.05 -6.84 12.83
C LEU A 90 -6.04 -5.83 13.43
N ILE A 91 -7.19 -5.62 12.77
CA ILE A 91 -8.23 -4.70 13.26
C ILE A 91 -8.79 -5.16 14.63
N LYS A 92 -8.95 -6.46 14.80
CA LYS A 92 -9.43 -7.03 16.07
C LYS A 92 -8.43 -6.86 17.22
N ARG A 93 -7.13 -7.04 16.94
CA ARG A 93 -6.05 -6.93 17.94
C ARG A 93 -5.71 -5.48 18.27
N ASP A 94 -5.84 -4.59 17.28
CA ASP A 94 -5.46 -3.18 17.44
C ASP A 94 -6.65 -2.23 17.24
N PRO A 95 -7.36 -1.87 18.32
CA PRO A 95 -8.52 -0.98 18.26
C PRO A 95 -8.17 0.46 17.88
N LYS A 96 -6.88 0.80 17.74
CA LYS A 96 -6.40 2.11 17.28
C LYS A 96 -5.94 2.09 15.82
N LEU A 97 -6.08 0.95 15.13
CA LEU A 97 -5.73 0.84 13.71
C LEU A 97 -6.88 1.31 12.83
N ARG A 98 -6.56 2.12 11.82
CA ARG A 98 -7.41 2.39 10.67
C ARG A 98 -6.83 1.71 9.45
N VAL A 99 -7.65 1.00 8.69
CA VAL A 99 -7.28 0.44 7.38
C VAL A 99 -7.99 1.24 6.29
N VAL A 100 -7.26 1.65 5.26
CA VAL A 100 -7.79 2.32 4.07
C VAL A 100 -7.52 1.44 2.86
N TYR A 101 -8.54 1.27 2.02
CA TYR A 101 -8.47 0.45 0.82
C TYR A 101 -8.35 1.31 -0.43
N ARG A 102 -7.42 0.92 -1.33
CA ARG A 102 -7.15 1.57 -2.60
C ARG A 102 -7.23 0.57 -3.73
N ASP A 103 -8.27 0.66 -4.53
CA ASP A 103 -8.40 -0.16 -5.73
C ASP A 103 -7.23 0.14 -6.69
N LEU A 104 -6.46 -0.89 -7.04
CA LEU A 104 -5.36 -0.85 -8.00
C LEU A 104 -5.57 -1.95 -9.06
N PRO A 105 -6.50 -1.74 -10.02
CA PRO A 105 -6.93 -2.75 -10.98
C PRO A 105 -5.91 -2.91 -12.11
N ILE A 106 -4.87 -3.71 -11.89
CA ILE A 106 -3.74 -3.91 -12.81
C ILE A 106 -3.69 -5.30 -13.45
N LEU A 107 -4.51 -6.25 -12.98
CA LEU A 107 -4.38 -7.64 -13.39
C LEU A 107 -5.24 -8.00 -14.61
N SER A 108 -6.42 -7.39 -14.77
CA SER A 108 -7.32 -7.69 -15.90
C SER A 108 -8.33 -6.57 -16.16
N ASP A 109 -9.10 -6.71 -17.24
CA ASP A 109 -10.20 -5.78 -17.55
C ASP A 109 -11.35 -5.95 -16.55
N GLU A 110 -11.62 -7.17 -16.10
CA GLU A 110 -12.62 -7.46 -15.05
C GLU A 110 -12.22 -6.80 -13.71
N SER A 111 -10.92 -6.74 -13.40
CA SER A 111 -10.42 -5.98 -12.24
C SER A 111 -10.84 -4.52 -12.29
N ARG A 112 -10.83 -3.91 -13.48
CA ARG A 112 -11.26 -2.51 -13.67
C ARG A 112 -12.74 -2.31 -13.44
N VAL A 113 -13.56 -3.28 -13.89
CA VAL A 113 -15.01 -3.25 -13.63
C VAL A 113 -15.29 -3.43 -12.15
N ALA A 114 -14.62 -4.39 -11.50
CA ALA A 114 -14.73 -4.63 -10.06
C ALA A 114 -14.34 -3.40 -9.23
N ALA A 115 -13.22 -2.73 -9.58
CA ALA A 115 -12.79 -1.51 -8.91
C ALA A 115 -13.82 -0.37 -9.04
N ARG A 116 -14.46 -0.22 -10.20
CA ARG A 116 -15.54 0.76 -10.38
C ARG A 116 -16.73 0.45 -9.49
N ALA A 117 -17.13 -0.82 -9.41
CA ALA A 117 -18.22 -1.27 -8.56
C ALA A 117 -17.88 -1.08 -7.06
N SER A 118 -16.64 -1.37 -6.68
CA SER A 118 -16.08 -1.14 -5.34
C SER A 118 -16.20 0.32 -4.92
N LEU A 119 -15.75 1.23 -5.78
CA LEU A 119 -15.80 2.68 -5.49
C LEU A 119 -17.26 3.19 -5.47
N LEU A 120 -18.16 2.66 -6.30
CA LEU A 120 -19.59 2.96 -6.18
C LEU A 120 -20.17 2.47 -4.85
N ALA A 121 -19.78 1.27 -4.41
CA ALA A 121 -20.18 0.76 -3.10
C ALA A 121 -19.65 1.67 -1.97
N ALA A 122 -18.42 2.17 -2.12
CA ALA A 122 -17.83 3.12 -1.17
C ALA A 122 -18.61 4.44 -1.10
N GLN A 123 -19.02 5.01 -2.23
CA GLN A 123 -19.87 6.21 -2.27
C GLN A 123 -21.23 5.99 -1.61
N GLN A 124 -21.78 4.78 -1.69
CA GLN A 124 -23.06 4.40 -1.10
C GLN A 124 -22.96 3.97 0.37
N GLY A 125 -21.76 4.05 0.98
CA GLY A 125 -21.53 3.64 2.38
C GLY A 125 -21.53 2.11 2.58
N LYS A 126 -21.31 1.34 1.51
CA LYS A 126 -21.48 -0.12 1.48
C LYS A 126 -20.21 -0.87 1.05
N PHE A 127 -19.05 -0.20 1.13
CA PHE A 127 -17.78 -0.77 0.68
C PHE A 127 -17.52 -2.15 1.29
N GLN A 128 -17.51 -2.27 2.62
CA GLN A 128 -17.13 -3.52 3.29
C GLN A 128 -18.05 -4.69 2.88
N ALA A 129 -19.35 -4.46 2.84
CA ALA A 129 -20.32 -5.50 2.46
C ALA A 129 -20.11 -5.97 1.01
N PHE A 130 -19.81 -5.04 0.10
CA PHE A 130 -19.51 -5.37 -1.29
C PHE A 130 -18.17 -6.08 -1.42
N HIS A 131 -17.15 -5.57 -0.75
CA HIS A 131 -15.77 -6.10 -0.75
C HIS A 131 -15.76 -7.57 -0.30
N ASP A 132 -16.37 -7.86 0.85
CA ASP A 132 -16.45 -9.22 1.38
C ASP A 132 -17.26 -10.13 0.46
N ALA A 133 -18.38 -9.63 -0.08
CA ALA A 133 -19.24 -10.41 -0.97
C ALA A 133 -18.52 -10.78 -2.28
N LEU A 134 -17.76 -9.84 -2.87
CA LEU A 134 -17.05 -10.07 -4.12
C LEU A 134 -15.90 -11.06 -3.94
N TYR A 135 -15.10 -10.91 -2.87
CA TYR A 135 -14.05 -11.87 -2.59
C TYR A 135 -14.57 -13.27 -2.24
N ALA A 136 -15.72 -13.38 -1.58
CA ALA A 136 -16.36 -14.66 -1.31
C ALA A 136 -16.98 -15.30 -2.57
N GLY A 137 -17.28 -14.51 -3.60
CA GLY A 137 -17.91 -14.95 -4.84
C GLY A 137 -17.00 -15.72 -5.81
N GLY A 138 -15.71 -15.87 -5.49
CA GLY A 138 -14.75 -16.57 -6.37
C GLY A 138 -14.08 -15.66 -7.41
N PRO A 139 -13.81 -16.13 -8.63
CA PRO A 139 -13.19 -15.33 -9.68
C PRO A 139 -14.05 -14.11 -10.06
N VAL A 140 -13.39 -13.00 -10.38
CA VAL A 140 -14.10 -11.79 -10.81
C VAL A 140 -14.69 -11.99 -12.20
N SER A 141 -15.97 -11.65 -12.32
CA SER A 141 -16.74 -11.65 -13.55
C SER A 141 -17.92 -10.70 -13.41
N ASP A 142 -18.57 -10.34 -14.50
CA ASP A 142 -19.79 -9.52 -14.45
C ASP A 142 -20.86 -10.15 -13.55
N ALA A 143 -20.99 -11.49 -13.59
CA ALA A 143 -21.94 -12.23 -12.76
C ALA A 143 -21.59 -12.13 -11.26
N SER A 144 -20.31 -12.29 -10.88
CA SER A 144 -19.88 -12.19 -9.48
C SER A 144 -19.97 -10.75 -8.95
N ILE A 145 -19.67 -9.75 -9.78
CA ILE A 145 -19.84 -8.34 -9.45
C ILE A 145 -21.33 -8.02 -9.21
N GLN A 146 -22.21 -8.47 -10.10
CA GLN A 146 -23.65 -8.26 -9.96
C GLN A 146 -24.21 -8.97 -8.70
N ALA A 147 -23.77 -10.20 -8.44
CA ALA A 147 -24.16 -10.94 -7.25
C ALA A 147 -23.70 -10.24 -5.95
N ALA A 148 -22.46 -9.78 -5.92
CA ALA A 148 -21.91 -9.02 -4.78
C ALA A 148 -22.67 -7.71 -4.57
N ALA A 149 -22.96 -6.98 -5.64
CA ALA A 149 -23.72 -5.74 -5.58
C ALA A 149 -25.13 -5.97 -5.04
N THR A 150 -25.82 -7.01 -5.52
CA THR A 150 -27.14 -7.41 -5.04
C THR A 150 -27.11 -7.75 -3.55
N LYS A 151 -26.13 -8.58 -3.12
CA LYS A 151 -25.96 -9.00 -1.73
C LYS A 151 -25.69 -7.82 -0.80
N ALA A 152 -24.88 -6.86 -1.26
CA ALA A 152 -24.53 -5.66 -0.48
C ALA A 152 -25.57 -4.54 -0.62
N GLY A 153 -26.58 -4.69 -1.48
CA GLY A 153 -27.59 -3.67 -1.78
C GLY A 153 -27.00 -2.44 -2.50
N VAL A 154 -25.94 -2.65 -3.31
CA VAL A 154 -25.27 -1.59 -4.07
C VAL A 154 -25.93 -1.40 -5.43
N SER A 155 -26.23 -0.17 -5.80
CA SER A 155 -26.60 0.17 -7.16
C SER A 155 -25.36 0.29 -8.04
N LEU A 156 -25.34 -0.42 -9.16
CA LEU A 156 -24.28 -0.32 -10.18
C LEU A 156 -24.53 0.80 -11.21
N SER A 157 -25.57 1.61 -11.01
CA SER A 157 -25.81 2.79 -11.84
C SER A 157 -24.66 3.80 -11.62
N GLY A 158 -24.00 4.21 -12.70
CA GLY A 158 -22.90 5.18 -12.61
C GLY A 158 -21.49 4.58 -12.56
N LEU A 159 -21.31 3.31 -12.97
CA LEU A 159 -19.97 2.68 -13.11
C LEU A 159 -18.99 3.55 -13.94
N GLN A 160 -19.49 4.32 -14.90
CA GLN A 160 -18.68 5.21 -15.76
C GLN A 160 -18.62 6.65 -15.24
N SER A 161 -19.00 6.89 -13.99
CA SER A 161 -18.95 8.22 -13.39
C SER A 161 -17.55 8.84 -13.49
N PRO A 162 -17.43 10.14 -13.86
CA PRO A 162 -16.14 10.84 -13.89
C PRO A 162 -15.42 10.80 -12.54
N VAL A 163 -16.14 10.85 -11.44
CA VAL A 163 -15.57 10.79 -10.07
C VAL A 163 -14.90 9.44 -9.82
N ILE A 164 -15.57 8.33 -10.19
CA ILE A 164 -15.01 6.98 -10.07
C ILE A 164 -13.77 6.83 -10.96
N THR A 165 -13.86 7.33 -12.21
CA THR A 165 -12.74 7.27 -13.14
C THR A 165 -11.53 8.06 -12.63
N ALA A 166 -11.76 9.25 -12.06
CA ALA A 166 -10.71 10.07 -11.48
C ALA A 166 -10.06 9.41 -10.25
N GLU A 167 -10.85 8.73 -9.40
CA GLU A 167 -10.30 8.04 -8.22
C GLU A 167 -9.41 6.86 -8.61
N ILE A 168 -9.83 6.04 -9.60
CA ILE A 168 -8.99 4.95 -10.12
C ILE A 168 -7.68 5.53 -10.71
N ALA A 169 -7.80 6.58 -11.53
CA ALA A 169 -6.62 7.23 -12.12
C ALA A 169 -5.66 7.77 -11.03
N LYS A 170 -6.19 8.36 -9.97
CA LYS A 170 -5.42 8.83 -8.81
C LYS A 170 -4.69 7.67 -8.11
N ASN A 171 -5.38 6.57 -7.84
CA ASN A 171 -4.77 5.39 -7.22
C ASN A 171 -3.63 4.82 -8.08
N MET A 172 -3.86 4.69 -9.39
CA MET A 172 -2.86 4.24 -10.36
C MET A 172 -1.63 5.16 -10.39
N GLN A 173 -1.86 6.49 -10.48
CA GLN A 173 -0.76 7.47 -10.47
C GLN A 173 0.02 7.45 -9.16
N THR A 174 -0.66 7.33 -8.04
CA THR A 174 -0.01 7.25 -6.73
C THR A 174 0.82 5.97 -6.61
N ALA A 175 0.31 4.82 -7.05
CA ALA A 175 1.05 3.57 -7.09
C ALA A 175 2.34 3.68 -7.92
N VAL A 176 2.28 4.34 -9.08
CA VAL A 176 3.47 4.62 -9.92
C VAL A 176 4.48 5.50 -9.19
N LYS A 177 4.03 6.61 -8.55
CA LYS A 177 4.91 7.49 -7.75
C LYS A 177 5.58 6.78 -6.58
N LEU A 178 4.91 5.78 -6.03
CA LEU A 178 5.39 4.95 -4.93
C LEU A 178 6.15 3.71 -5.40
N CYS A 179 6.42 3.58 -6.70
CA CYS A 179 7.10 2.44 -7.31
C CYS A 179 6.47 1.08 -6.96
N MET A 180 5.14 1.04 -6.81
CA MET A 180 4.41 -0.20 -6.55
C MET A 180 4.30 -1.01 -7.85
N ASN A 181 4.77 -2.26 -7.83
CA ASN A 181 4.85 -3.14 -9.00
C ASN A 181 3.82 -4.28 -8.98
N GLY A 182 2.96 -4.33 -7.95
CA GLY A 182 1.97 -5.42 -7.81
C GLY A 182 1.05 -5.21 -6.61
N THR A 183 0.18 -6.19 -6.42
CA THR A 183 -0.78 -6.24 -5.32
C THR A 183 -0.65 -7.54 -4.51
N PRO A 184 -0.91 -7.53 -3.21
CA PRO A 184 -1.13 -6.33 -2.41
C PRO A 184 0.15 -5.51 -2.26
N SER A 185 0.00 -4.19 -2.14
CA SER A 185 1.05 -3.28 -1.69
C SER A 185 0.52 -2.47 -0.52
N TRP A 186 1.37 -2.19 0.45
CA TRP A 186 0.96 -1.58 1.71
C TRP A 186 1.71 -0.29 1.95
N VAL A 187 1.03 0.68 2.56
CA VAL A 187 1.67 1.88 3.11
C VAL A 187 1.29 2.00 4.58
N VAL A 188 2.29 2.17 5.43
CA VAL A 188 2.12 2.43 6.85
C VAL A 188 3.21 3.37 7.35
N GLY A 189 2.82 4.50 7.94
CA GLY A 189 3.76 5.59 8.25
C GLY A 189 4.45 6.10 6.98
N ASP A 190 5.78 6.01 6.93
CA ASP A 190 6.61 6.39 5.78
C ASP A 190 7.14 5.17 5.00
N ARG A 191 6.62 3.98 5.29
CA ARG A 191 7.10 2.74 4.69
C ARG A 191 6.15 2.22 3.64
N ILE A 192 6.72 1.68 2.57
CA ILE A 192 6.03 0.93 1.53
C ILE A 192 6.47 -0.53 1.68
N LEU A 193 5.49 -1.44 1.74
CA LEU A 193 5.74 -2.87 1.82
C LEU A 193 5.04 -3.55 0.65
N SER A 194 5.63 -4.61 0.11
CA SER A 194 5.14 -5.25 -1.12
C SER A 194 4.83 -6.72 -0.90
N GLY A 195 3.74 -7.17 -1.52
CA GLY A 195 3.32 -8.58 -1.54
C GLY A 195 2.55 -9.04 -0.30
N ALA A 196 2.22 -10.33 -0.30
CA ALA A 196 1.63 -10.98 0.86
C ALA A 196 2.71 -11.18 1.92
N LEU A 197 2.55 -10.50 3.05
CA LEU A 197 3.50 -10.52 4.15
C LEU A 197 2.92 -11.27 5.35
N PRO A 198 3.79 -11.88 6.19
CA PRO A 198 3.38 -12.35 7.50
C PRO A 198 2.81 -11.20 8.35
N ILE A 199 1.84 -11.51 9.20
CA ILE A 199 1.18 -10.51 10.06
C ILE A 199 2.20 -9.76 10.93
N GLU A 200 3.23 -10.44 11.39
CA GLU A 200 4.28 -9.88 12.25
C GLU A 200 5.08 -8.76 11.57
N GLU A 201 5.25 -8.83 10.25
CA GLU A 201 5.94 -7.76 9.50
C GLU A 201 5.07 -6.51 9.38
N ILE A 202 3.76 -6.67 9.20
CA ILE A 202 2.81 -5.56 9.22
C ILE A 202 2.71 -4.95 10.63
N GLU A 203 2.64 -5.78 11.67
CA GLU A 203 2.61 -5.34 13.08
C GLU A 203 3.87 -4.55 13.45
N LYS A 204 5.06 -5.00 13.04
CA LYS A 204 6.32 -4.26 13.21
C LYS A 204 6.29 -2.90 12.53
N ALA A 205 5.74 -2.84 11.31
CA ALA A 205 5.64 -1.58 10.59
C ALA A 205 4.64 -0.62 11.25
N ILE A 206 3.50 -1.12 11.75
CA ILE A 206 2.51 -0.35 12.53
C ILE A 206 3.15 0.20 13.81
N ALA A 207 3.85 -0.65 14.57
CA ALA A 207 4.54 -0.25 15.79
C ALA A 207 5.61 0.83 15.53
N ALA A 208 6.38 0.69 14.46
CA ALA A 208 7.38 1.67 14.05
C ALA A 208 6.75 3.02 13.61
N ALA A 209 5.59 3.00 12.96
CA ALA A 209 4.85 4.21 12.60
C ALA A 209 4.30 4.94 13.83
N ARG A 210 3.89 4.18 14.86
CA ARG A 210 3.34 4.72 16.11
C ARG A 210 4.40 5.32 17.04
N ALA A 211 5.64 4.89 16.92
CA ALA A 211 6.77 5.36 17.75
C ALA A 211 7.37 6.70 17.28
N ARG A 212 6.89 7.26 16.17
CA ARG A 212 7.34 8.56 15.61
C ARG A 212 6.45 9.69 16.06
#